data_94521e9bae101b5b35a539a9d19ac260
#
_entry.id   94521e9bae101b5b35a539a9d19ac260
#
_cell.length_a   1.000
_cell.length_b   1.000
_cell.length_c   1.000
_cell.angle_alpha   90.00
_cell.angle_beta   90.00
_cell.angle_gamma   90.00
#
_symmetry.space_group_name_H-M   'P 1'
#
loop_
_entity.id
_entity.type
_entity.pdbx_description
1 polymer ?
#
loop_
_entity_poly.entity_id
_entity_poly.type
_entity_poly.pdbx_seq_one_letter_code
_entity_poly.pdbx_strand_id
1 'polypeptide(L)'
;MKPLPIAVVVAGLALTAVAWRAPAHMSASASAGPIADTIIALERAALDRWGRGDPQGYIETFAPEITYFDPFTEKRIDGIEGMKAMLKPFVGKIKIDRYEMLSPLVQQSGDVAVLSFNLASHVRNPDGSPRTVRWNSTEVYRRIGGKWKIVHNHWSFTKPELKQPQSP
;
A
#
# COMPACT_ATOMS: atom_id res chain seq x y z
N MET A 1 65.35 -61.40 -10.37
CA MET A 1 64.58 -60.43 -9.69
C MET A 1 63.63 -59.79 -10.71
N LYS A 2 62.34 -60.13 -10.60
CA LYS A 2 61.28 -59.56 -11.50
C LYS A 2 60.62 -58.36 -10.82
N PRO A 3 60.40 -57.26 -11.51
CA PRO A 3 59.68 -56.12 -10.91
C PRO A 3 58.18 -56.35 -10.92
N LEU A 4 57.52 -56.00 -9.80
CA LEU A 4 56.07 -56.00 -9.65
C LEU A 4 55.47 -54.77 -10.38
N PRO A 5 54.29 -54.89 -10.95
CA PRO A 5 53.59 -53.72 -11.53
C PRO A 5 52.87 -52.92 -10.43
N ILE A 6 53.03 -51.61 -10.48
CA ILE A 6 52.31 -50.65 -9.65
C ILE A 6 50.93 -50.44 -10.28
N ALA A 7 49.88 -50.84 -9.58
CA ALA A 7 48.50 -50.52 -9.95
C ALA A 7 48.14 -49.10 -9.53
N VAL A 8 47.91 -48.23 -10.50
CA VAL A 8 47.39 -46.86 -10.27
C VAL A 8 45.87 -46.96 -10.14
N VAL A 9 45.35 -46.75 -8.93
CA VAL A 9 43.91 -46.61 -8.67
C VAL A 9 43.50 -45.16 -8.97
N VAL A 10 42.82 -44.93 -10.08
CA VAL A 10 42.18 -43.66 -10.39
C VAL A 10 40.85 -43.58 -9.67
N ALA A 11 40.79 -42.85 -8.55
CA ALA A 11 39.56 -42.54 -7.86
C ALA A 11 38.79 -41.46 -8.65
N GLY A 12 37.74 -41.86 -9.33
CA GLY A 12 36.82 -40.95 -10.01
C GLY A 12 35.98 -40.16 -9.00
N LEU A 13 36.23 -38.87 -8.88
CA LEU A 13 35.33 -37.94 -8.18
C LEU A 13 34.07 -37.70 -9.05
N ALA A 14 32.95 -38.28 -8.63
CA ALA A 14 31.64 -37.94 -9.18
C ALA A 14 31.21 -36.60 -8.63
N LEU A 15 31.31 -35.53 -9.44
CA LEU A 15 30.73 -34.23 -9.15
C LEU A 15 29.20 -34.31 -9.33
N THR A 16 28.47 -34.48 -8.22
CA THR A 16 27.01 -34.28 -8.21
C THR A 16 26.70 -32.78 -8.33
N ALA A 17 26.31 -32.35 -9.51
CA ALA A 17 25.77 -31.02 -9.74
C ALA A 17 24.42 -30.89 -9.01
N VAL A 18 24.42 -30.27 -7.85
CA VAL A 18 23.19 -29.81 -7.19
C VAL A 18 22.63 -28.67 -8.03
N ALA A 19 21.63 -28.97 -8.83
CA ALA A 19 20.90 -27.96 -9.57
C ALA A 19 20.11 -27.09 -8.55
N TRP A 20 20.63 -25.92 -8.24
CA TRP A 20 19.91 -24.91 -7.47
C TRP A 20 18.75 -24.42 -8.33
N ARG A 21 17.54 -24.92 -8.04
CA ARG A 21 16.33 -24.33 -8.60
C ARG A 21 16.17 -22.95 -7.99
N ALA A 22 16.42 -21.91 -8.78
CA ALA A 22 16.02 -20.56 -8.42
C ALA A 22 14.52 -20.57 -8.09
N PRO A 23 14.10 -19.90 -6.99
CA PRO A 23 12.68 -19.74 -6.74
C PRO A 23 12.06 -19.05 -7.94
N ALA A 24 10.98 -19.62 -8.47
CA ALA A 24 10.19 -18.95 -9.51
C ALA A 24 9.82 -17.57 -8.97
N HIS A 25 10.33 -16.52 -9.59
CA HIS A 25 9.84 -15.17 -9.35
C HIS A 25 8.36 -15.20 -9.70
N MET A 26 7.52 -15.22 -8.67
CA MET A 26 6.11 -14.91 -8.83
C MET A 26 6.08 -13.48 -9.33
N SER A 27 5.97 -13.32 -10.65
CA SER A 27 5.57 -12.06 -11.23
C SER A 27 4.24 -11.72 -10.57
N ALA A 28 4.25 -10.72 -9.70
CA ALA A 28 3.03 -10.13 -9.19
C ALA A 28 2.31 -9.56 -10.41
N SER A 29 1.44 -10.35 -11.01
CA SER A 29 0.47 -9.84 -11.96
C SER A 29 -0.32 -8.77 -11.22
N ALA A 30 -0.13 -7.52 -11.63
CA ALA A 30 -1.05 -6.44 -11.30
C ALA A 30 -2.38 -6.81 -11.96
N SER A 31 -3.20 -7.64 -11.31
CA SER A 31 -4.47 -8.08 -11.84
C SER A 31 -5.56 -7.13 -11.34
N ALA A 32 -6.17 -6.41 -12.28
CA ALA A 32 -7.56 -6.04 -12.18
C ALA A 32 -8.36 -7.35 -12.01
N GLY A 33 -8.65 -7.74 -10.78
CA GLY A 33 -9.44 -8.90 -10.43
C GLY A 33 -10.55 -8.49 -9.47
N PRO A 34 -11.58 -9.31 -9.25
CA PRO A 34 -12.74 -8.97 -8.40
C PRO A 34 -12.37 -8.44 -7.01
N ILE A 35 -11.22 -8.84 -6.48
CA ILE A 35 -10.73 -8.36 -5.18
C ILE A 35 -10.12 -6.96 -5.30
N ALA A 36 -9.35 -6.69 -6.36
CA ALA A 36 -8.81 -5.36 -6.61
C ALA A 36 -9.95 -4.34 -6.76
N ASP A 37 -10.98 -4.67 -7.55
CA ASP A 37 -12.16 -3.82 -7.72
C ASP A 37 -12.88 -3.59 -6.40
N THR A 38 -13.01 -4.64 -5.56
CA THR A 38 -13.62 -4.54 -4.23
C THR A 38 -12.84 -3.60 -3.32
N ILE A 39 -11.50 -3.74 -3.24
CA ILE A 39 -10.65 -2.90 -2.40
C ILE A 39 -10.69 -1.44 -2.86
N ILE A 40 -10.57 -1.20 -4.17
CA ILE A 40 -10.65 0.16 -4.75
C ILE A 40 -12.03 0.78 -4.49
N ALA A 41 -13.10 0.00 -4.59
CA ALA A 41 -14.45 0.49 -4.32
C ALA A 41 -14.65 0.86 -2.84
N LEU A 42 -14.10 0.08 -1.90
CA LEU A 42 -14.13 0.39 -0.47
C LEU A 42 -13.43 1.72 -0.18
N GLU A 43 -12.24 1.91 -0.74
CA GLU A 43 -11.49 3.16 -0.57
C GLU A 43 -12.23 4.37 -1.18
N ARG A 44 -12.76 4.24 -2.39
CA ARG A 44 -13.55 5.30 -3.01
C ARG A 44 -14.77 5.68 -2.16
N ALA A 45 -15.48 4.70 -1.61
CA ALA A 45 -16.62 4.95 -0.74
C ALA A 45 -16.22 5.72 0.54
N ALA A 46 -15.07 5.39 1.13
CA ALA A 46 -14.54 6.11 2.28
C ALA A 46 -14.10 7.55 1.92
N LEU A 47 -13.40 7.73 0.80
CA LEU A 47 -13.00 9.05 0.26
C LEU A 47 -14.21 9.94 -0.06
N ASP A 48 -15.27 9.37 -0.65
CA ASP A 48 -16.50 10.10 -0.96
C ASP A 48 -17.18 10.64 0.30
N ARG A 49 -17.20 9.85 1.38
CA ARG A 49 -17.72 10.28 2.67
C ARG A 49 -16.82 11.32 3.32
N TRP A 50 -15.51 11.08 3.32
CA TRP A 50 -14.51 12.02 3.81
C TRP A 50 -14.65 13.39 3.16
N GLY A 51 -14.75 13.44 1.84
CA GLY A 51 -14.89 14.69 1.08
C GLY A 51 -16.15 15.50 1.42
N ARG A 52 -17.14 14.87 2.03
CA ARG A 52 -18.37 15.51 2.53
C ARG A 52 -18.35 15.83 4.03
N GLY A 53 -17.20 15.63 4.69
CA GLY A 53 -17.04 15.87 6.12
C GLY A 53 -17.56 14.74 7.01
N ASP A 54 -17.70 13.53 6.46
CA ASP A 54 -18.10 12.34 7.19
C ASP A 54 -16.93 11.36 7.33
N PRO A 55 -16.10 11.48 8.38
CA PRO A 55 -14.99 10.55 8.64
C PRO A 55 -15.45 9.16 9.07
N GLN A 56 -16.73 8.95 9.34
CA GLN A 56 -17.28 7.67 9.73
C GLN A 56 -17.09 6.62 8.62
N GLY A 57 -16.98 7.05 7.35
CA GLY A 57 -16.65 6.18 6.24
C GLY A 57 -15.36 5.40 6.45
N TYR A 58 -14.31 6.06 6.95
CA TYR A 58 -13.06 5.41 7.30
C TYR A 58 -13.16 4.59 8.59
N ILE A 59 -13.81 5.13 9.62
CA ILE A 59 -13.99 4.41 10.91
C ILE A 59 -14.64 3.04 10.70
N GLU A 60 -15.61 2.96 9.82
CA GLU A 60 -16.31 1.70 9.50
C GLU A 60 -15.42 0.74 8.68
N THR A 61 -14.43 1.23 7.97
CA THR A 61 -13.51 0.43 7.16
C THR A 61 -12.30 -0.04 7.96
N PHE A 62 -11.91 0.67 9.01
CA PHE A 62 -10.78 0.30 9.87
C PHE A 62 -11.04 -0.98 10.68
N ALA A 63 -9.97 -1.74 10.90
CA ALA A 63 -9.93 -2.81 11.89
C ALA A 63 -9.77 -2.23 13.30
N PRO A 64 -10.17 -2.96 14.37
CA PRO A 64 -9.95 -2.48 15.73
C PRO A 64 -8.49 -2.17 16.07
N GLU A 65 -7.55 -2.92 15.49
CA GLU A 65 -6.10 -2.80 15.68
C GLU A 65 -5.40 -1.93 14.63
N ILE A 66 -6.12 -1.07 13.92
CA ILE A 66 -5.55 -0.17 12.91
C ILE A 66 -4.31 0.57 13.41
N THR A 67 -3.32 0.72 12.55
CA THR A 67 -2.17 1.61 12.75
C THR A 67 -2.15 2.65 11.65
N TYR A 68 -1.81 3.91 12.00
CA TYR A 68 -1.96 5.02 11.09
C TYR A 68 -0.79 6.00 11.18
N PHE A 69 -0.33 6.46 10.01
CA PHE A 69 0.58 7.58 9.86
C PHE A 69 0.02 8.60 8.88
N ASP A 70 0.23 9.87 9.17
CA ASP A 70 0.03 10.96 8.23
C ASP A 70 1.03 12.11 8.46
N PRO A 71 1.12 13.11 7.57
CA PRO A 71 2.09 14.19 7.71
C PRO A 71 1.75 15.21 8.82
N PHE A 72 0.64 15.05 9.54
CA PHE A 72 0.19 15.96 10.60
C PHE A 72 0.39 15.39 11.99
N THR A 73 0.80 14.12 12.11
CA THR A 73 1.02 13.44 13.38
C THR A 73 2.51 13.14 13.59
N GLU A 74 3.03 13.43 14.78
CA GLU A 74 4.43 13.14 15.13
C GLU A 74 4.66 11.65 15.38
N LYS A 75 3.60 10.92 15.75
CA LYS A 75 3.67 9.53 16.17
C LYS A 75 2.59 8.72 15.48
N ARG A 76 2.85 7.42 15.36
CA ARG A 76 1.85 6.46 14.92
C ARG A 76 0.61 6.52 15.83
N ILE A 77 -0.55 6.52 15.22
CA ILE A 77 -1.82 6.34 15.93
C ILE A 77 -2.14 4.84 15.93
N ASP A 78 -2.47 4.31 17.08
CA ASP A 78 -2.78 2.91 17.28
C ASP A 78 -4.23 2.73 17.72
N GLY A 79 -4.91 1.78 17.08
CA GLY A 79 -6.24 1.32 17.39
C GLY A 79 -7.37 2.26 16.99
N ILE A 80 -8.56 1.70 16.94
CA ILE A 80 -9.76 2.39 16.46
C ILE A 80 -10.15 3.59 17.34
N GLU A 81 -9.90 3.53 18.65
CA GLU A 81 -10.23 4.63 19.55
C GLU A 81 -9.28 5.83 19.33
N GLY A 82 -7.98 5.57 19.05
CA GLY A 82 -7.04 6.59 18.64
C GLY A 82 -7.48 7.28 17.33
N MET A 83 -7.93 6.50 16.36
CA MET A 83 -8.47 7.02 15.09
C MET A 83 -9.73 7.86 15.30
N LYS A 84 -10.68 7.41 16.11
CA LYS A 84 -11.89 8.19 16.43
C LYS A 84 -11.54 9.52 17.08
N ALA A 85 -10.59 9.53 18.02
CA ALA A 85 -10.16 10.74 18.69
C ALA A 85 -9.50 11.73 17.69
N MET A 86 -8.62 11.22 16.80
CA MET A 86 -7.94 12.03 15.79
C MET A 86 -8.93 12.59 14.75
N LEU A 87 -9.92 11.80 14.32
CA LEU A 87 -10.86 12.19 13.27
C LEU A 87 -12.02 13.07 13.78
N LYS A 88 -12.32 13.05 15.07
CA LYS A 88 -13.41 13.81 15.67
C LYS A 88 -13.43 15.32 15.32
N PRO A 89 -12.29 16.05 15.31
CA PRO A 89 -12.27 17.46 14.96
C PRO A 89 -12.68 17.76 13.51
N PHE A 90 -12.66 16.79 12.61
CA PHE A 90 -12.92 16.94 11.18
C PHE A 90 -14.38 16.71 10.79
N VAL A 91 -15.22 16.22 11.72
CA VAL A 91 -16.65 15.99 11.46
C VAL A 91 -17.32 17.27 10.99
N GLY A 92 -17.93 17.23 9.81
CA GLY A 92 -18.62 18.36 9.17
C GLY A 92 -17.72 19.47 8.64
N LYS A 93 -16.38 19.37 8.80
CA LYS A 93 -15.46 20.45 8.43
C LYS A 93 -14.71 20.21 7.12
N ILE A 94 -14.48 18.95 6.75
CA ILE A 94 -13.81 18.61 5.50
C ILE A 94 -14.76 18.88 4.34
N LYS A 95 -14.23 19.57 3.35
CA LYS A 95 -14.92 19.80 2.08
C LYS A 95 -13.92 19.64 0.94
N ILE A 96 -14.13 18.60 0.14
CA ILE A 96 -13.36 18.33 -1.07
C ILE A 96 -14.31 18.47 -2.25
N ASP A 97 -14.04 19.41 -3.16
CA ASP A 97 -14.91 19.65 -4.32
C ASP A 97 -14.93 18.44 -5.25
N ARG A 98 -13.76 17.84 -5.49
CA ARG A 98 -13.57 16.57 -6.20
C ARG A 98 -12.21 15.97 -5.88
N TYR A 99 -12.03 14.69 -6.14
CA TYR A 99 -10.73 14.05 -6.07
C TYR A 99 -10.48 13.16 -7.30
N GLU A 100 -9.22 12.87 -7.53
CA GLU A 100 -8.76 11.93 -8.54
C GLU A 100 -7.87 10.89 -7.86
N MET A 101 -8.31 9.61 -7.87
CA MET A 101 -7.48 8.48 -7.47
C MET A 101 -6.68 8.03 -8.68
N LEU A 102 -5.37 8.25 -8.64
CA LEU A 102 -4.45 8.06 -9.75
C LEU A 102 -3.71 6.74 -9.60
N SER A 103 -3.71 5.92 -10.65
CA SER A 103 -2.96 4.67 -10.77
C SER A 103 -3.12 3.72 -9.57
N PRO A 104 -4.36 3.43 -9.09
CA PRO A 104 -4.53 2.51 -7.98
C PRO A 104 -4.02 1.13 -8.37
N LEU A 105 -3.20 0.55 -7.49
CA LEU A 105 -2.64 -0.78 -7.63
C LEU A 105 -2.96 -1.59 -6.37
N VAL A 106 -3.55 -2.77 -6.55
CA VAL A 106 -3.79 -3.73 -5.48
C VAL A 106 -2.89 -4.94 -5.66
N GLN A 107 -2.13 -5.25 -4.63
CA GLN A 107 -1.33 -6.46 -4.53
C GLN A 107 -1.91 -7.34 -3.43
N GLN A 108 -2.32 -8.57 -3.76
CA GLN A 108 -2.98 -9.49 -2.82
C GLN A 108 -2.17 -10.75 -2.58
N SER A 109 -2.19 -11.22 -1.34
CA SER A 109 -1.67 -12.53 -0.93
C SER A 109 -2.59 -13.12 0.15
N GLY A 110 -3.36 -14.15 -0.21
CA GLY A 110 -4.34 -14.76 0.70
C GLY A 110 -5.37 -13.73 1.19
N ASP A 111 -5.46 -13.59 2.51
CA ASP A 111 -6.38 -12.67 3.17
C ASP A 111 -5.77 -11.27 3.45
N VAL A 112 -4.66 -10.93 2.81
CA VAL A 112 -4.03 -9.62 2.88
C VAL A 112 -3.96 -9.00 1.51
N ALA A 113 -4.28 -7.69 1.41
CA ALA A 113 -4.12 -6.90 0.21
C ALA A 113 -3.49 -5.56 0.55
N VAL A 114 -2.62 -5.07 -0.32
CA VAL A 114 -2.03 -3.73 -0.23
C VAL A 114 -2.57 -2.91 -1.40
N LEU A 115 -3.23 -1.81 -1.08
CA LEU A 115 -3.61 -0.79 -2.05
C LEU A 115 -2.61 0.36 -1.98
N SER A 116 -2.04 0.73 -3.12
CA SER A 116 -1.20 1.92 -3.26
C SER A 116 -1.72 2.79 -4.38
N PHE A 117 -1.75 4.10 -4.17
CA PHE A 117 -2.21 5.07 -5.18
C PHE A 117 -1.71 6.48 -4.88
N ASN A 118 -1.79 7.35 -5.87
CA ASN A 118 -1.69 8.78 -5.66
C ASN A 118 -3.11 9.41 -5.64
N LEU A 119 -3.30 10.44 -4.81
CA LEU A 119 -4.55 11.18 -4.76
C LEU A 119 -4.30 12.65 -5.05
N ALA A 120 -5.12 13.23 -5.92
CA ALA A 120 -5.22 14.67 -6.09
C ALA A 120 -6.58 15.13 -5.52
N SER A 121 -6.56 15.88 -4.41
CA SER A 121 -7.75 16.47 -3.79
C SER A 121 -7.87 17.92 -4.21
N HIS A 122 -8.99 18.30 -4.80
CA HIS A 122 -9.30 19.67 -5.20
C HIS A 122 -10.16 20.32 -4.13
N VAL A 123 -9.62 21.33 -3.49
CA VAL A 123 -10.21 22.05 -2.36
C VAL A 123 -10.16 23.55 -2.61
N ARG A 124 -10.75 24.34 -1.72
CA ARG A 124 -10.66 25.79 -1.73
C ARG A 124 -9.86 26.29 -0.54
N ASN A 125 -9.08 27.33 -0.79
CA ASN A 125 -8.47 28.15 0.26
C ASN A 125 -9.54 28.96 0.99
N PRO A 126 -9.23 29.55 2.17
CA PRO A 126 -10.17 30.41 2.88
C PRO A 126 -10.67 31.60 2.07
N ASP A 127 -9.88 32.10 1.12
CA ASP A 127 -10.25 33.22 0.19
C ASP A 127 -11.10 32.72 -1.01
N GLY A 128 -11.46 31.45 -1.07
CA GLY A 128 -12.23 30.82 -2.13
C GLY A 128 -11.42 30.40 -3.35
N SER A 129 -10.13 30.73 -3.45
CA SER A 129 -9.28 30.31 -4.57
C SER A 129 -9.09 28.79 -4.61
N PRO A 130 -8.99 28.17 -5.80
CA PRO A 130 -8.81 26.74 -5.92
C PRO A 130 -7.40 26.31 -5.51
N ARG A 131 -7.30 25.16 -4.86
CA ARG A 131 -6.04 24.53 -4.47
C ARG A 131 -6.11 23.01 -4.71
N THR A 132 -5.03 22.43 -5.21
CA THR A 132 -4.88 20.99 -5.31
C THR A 132 -3.86 20.52 -4.28
N VAL A 133 -4.24 19.52 -3.47
CA VAL A 133 -3.37 18.83 -2.54
C VAL A 133 -3.10 17.44 -3.09
N ARG A 134 -1.82 17.04 -3.14
CA ARG A 134 -1.39 15.76 -3.71
C ARG A 134 -0.80 14.86 -2.64
N TRP A 135 -1.22 13.60 -2.66
CA TRP A 135 -0.91 12.60 -1.64
C TRP A 135 -0.35 11.33 -2.25
N ASN A 136 0.45 10.64 -1.47
CA ASN A 136 0.70 9.21 -1.62
C ASN A 136 -0.11 8.48 -0.56
N SER A 137 -0.73 7.36 -0.92
CA SER A 137 -1.39 6.48 0.02
C SER A 137 -0.90 5.05 -0.12
N THR A 138 -0.73 4.41 1.01
CA THR A 138 -0.52 2.96 1.12
C THR A 138 -1.41 2.42 2.22
N GLU A 139 -2.27 1.48 1.87
CA GLU A 139 -3.25 0.88 2.77
C GLU A 139 -3.10 -0.63 2.76
N VAL A 140 -3.01 -1.21 3.93
CA VAL A 140 -3.00 -2.66 4.10
C VAL A 140 -4.37 -3.09 4.57
N TYR A 141 -5.03 -3.89 3.74
CA TYR A 141 -6.30 -4.53 4.04
C TYR A 141 -6.07 -5.96 4.51
N ARG A 142 -6.86 -6.41 5.46
CA ARG A 142 -6.96 -7.81 5.87
C ARG A 142 -8.41 -8.26 5.89
N ARG A 143 -8.68 -9.49 5.46
CA ARG A 143 -10.01 -10.07 5.55
C ARG A 143 -10.26 -10.58 6.96
N ILE A 144 -11.23 -9.99 7.65
CA ILE A 144 -11.62 -10.29 9.03
C ILE A 144 -13.11 -10.58 9.03
N GLY A 145 -13.51 -11.79 9.45
CA GLY A 145 -14.91 -12.20 9.45
C GLY A 145 -15.57 -12.08 8.06
N GLY A 146 -14.83 -12.40 6.99
CA GLY A 146 -15.30 -12.31 5.60
C GLY A 146 -15.30 -10.90 5.00
N LYS A 147 -14.97 -9.86 5.77
CA LYS A 147 -14.94 -8.45 5.33
C LYS A 147 -13.52 -7.94 5.22
N TRP A 148 -13.23 -7.16 4.20
CA TRP A 148 -11.96 -6.44 4.09
C TRP A 148 -11.95 -5.22 5.02
N LYS A 149 -10.91 -5.11 5.86
CA LYS A 149 -10.70 -4.05 6.84
C LYS A 149 -9.28 -3.50 6.72
N ILE A 150 -9.11 -2.21 6.86
CA ILE A 150 -7.79 -1.56 6.86
C ILE A 150 -7.12 -1.81 8.22
N VAL A 151 -5.98 -2.48 8.22
CA VAL A 151 -5.14 -2.74 9.41
C VAL A 151 -3.94 -1.80 9.51
N HIS A 152 -3.56 -1.17 8.40
CA HIS A 152 -2.54 -0.11 8.36
C HIS A 152 -2.87 0.87 7.25
N ASN A 153 -2.65 2.16 7.53
CA ASN A 153 -2.79 3.21 6.54
C ASN A 153 -1.68 4.26 6.71
N HIS A 154 -1.09 4.67 5.60
CA HIS A 154 -0.05 5.70 5.58
C HIS A 154 -0.34 6.72 4.47
N TRP A 155 -0.49 7.97 4.89
CA TRP A 155 -0.61 9.11 3.99
C TRP A 155 0.63 10.00 4.09
N SER A 156 1.10 10.48 2.97
CA SER A 156 2.15 11.49 2.90
C SER A 156 1.88 12.45 1.75
N PHE A 157 2.46 13.67 1.82
CA PHE A 157 2.45 14.55 0.67
C PHE A 157 3.39 14.04 -0.41
N THR A 158 2.99 14.17 -1.68
CA THR A 158 3.96 14.04 -2.77
C THR A 158 4.97 15.16 -2.67
N LYS A 159 6.23 14.91 -3.09
CA LYS A 159 7.18 16.01 -3.27
C LYS A 159 6.53 17.03 -4.20
N PRO A 160 6.56 18.34 -3.87
CA PRO A 160 6.28 19.37 -4.85
C PRO A 160 7.19 19.09 -6.04
N GLU A 161 6.65 19.15 -7.24
CA GLU A 161 7.34 18.80 -8.48
C GLU A 161 8.79 19.25 -8.42
N LEU A 162 9.72 18.30 -8.41
CA LEU A 162 11.09 18.60 -8.75
C LEU A 162 10.97 19.19 -10.15
N LYS A 163 11.17 20.52 -10.28
CA LYS A 163 11.37 21.11 -11.59
C LYS A 163 12.44 20.25 -12.25
N GLN A 164 12.06 19.47 -13.26
CA GLN A 164 13.05 18.73 -14.03
C GLN A 164 14.07 19.79 -14.47
N PRO A 165 15.38 19.53 -14.26
CA PRO A 165 16.38 20.41 -14.84
C PRO A 165 16.02 20.48 -16.32
N GLN A 166 15.73 21.69 -16.81
CA GLN A 166 15.57 21.88 -18.24
C GLN A 166 16.90 21.42 -18.84
N SER A 167 16.82 20.35 -19.63
CA SER A 167 17.98 19.88 -20.39
C SER A 167 18.49 21.06 -21.21
N PRO A 168 19.82 21.29 -21.23
CA PRO A 168 20.42 22.38 -21.98
C PRO A 168 20.15 22.28 -23.47
#